data_3674b8e1dd6ffe447199c31a239ae25e
#
_entry.id   3674b8e1dd6ffe447199c31a239ae25e
#
_cell.length_a   1.000
_cell.length_b   1.000
_cell.length_c   1.000
_cell.angle_alpha   90.00
_cell.angle_beta   90.00
_cell.angle_gamma   90.00
#
_symmetry.space_group_name_H-M   'P 1'
#
loop_
_entity.id
_entity.type
_entity.pdbx_description
1 polymer ?
#
loop_
_entity_poly.entity_id
_entity_poly.type
_entity_poly.pdbx_seq_one_letter_code
_entity_poly.pdbx_strand_id
1 'polypeptide(L)'
;MSIDFSPERWEQVKQNAARWWRGELDRPLIQLRVTGRDPGRPEPKVPAHGFTAFYDLSLPAEEVVDRWDYDLSKIYFMGDAFPCIWPNFGAGVVAAFLGCELHRDERTCWFKPTRDLELSELQFRFDPDNVWFRRVKDVCRAAIDRWQGQVQVSMTDLGGILDILSSFRPSEKLLLDLVDHPEEVKRRSWEIHTLWWTYFDEIDRILRTKNPGYTAWTPIFSRTPYYMLQCDFCYMI
;
A
#
# COMPACT_ATOMS: atom_id res chain seq x y z
N MET A 1 14.05 4.50 22.65
CA MET A 1 13.48 4.56 21.29
C MET A 1 14.28 3.64 20.42
N SER A 2 13.59 2.80 19.69
CA SER A 2 14.23 1.74 18.94
C SER A 2 14.76 2.19 17.57
N ILE A 3 14.07 3.05 16.85
CA ILE A 3 14.46 3.49 15.50
C ILE A 3 15.40 4.69 15.60
N ASP A 4 16.59 4.57 15.00
CA ASP A 4 17.62 5.62 15.00
C ASP A 4 17.45 6.54 13.78
N PHE A 5 16.64 7.57 13.94
CA PHE A 5 16.41 8.58 12.92
C PHE A 5 15.97 9.90 13.54
N SER A 6 16.83 10.93 13.42
CA SER A 6 16.60 12.21 14.08
C SER A 6 15.72 13.16 13.27
N PRO A 7 15.11 14.18 13.90
CA PRO A 7 14.35 15.22 13.19
C PRO A 7 15.19 15.96 12.13
N GLU A 8 16.49 16.17 12.38
CA GLU A 8 17.39 16.84 11.43
C GLU A 8 17.58 15.99 10.17
N ARG A 9 17.67 14.66 10.34
CA ARG A 9 17.71 13.71 9.21
C ARG A 9 16.42 13.78 8.40
N TRP A 10 15.28 13.89 9.05
CA TRP A 10 14.01 14.09 8.35
C TRP A 10 13.99 15.37 7.52
N GLU A 11 14.47 16.48 8.07
CA GLU A 11 14.54 17.74 7.31
C GLU A 11 15.47 17.63 6.10
N GLN A 12 16.59 16.93 6.23
CA GLN A 12 17.49 16.66 5.10
C GLN A 12 16.81 15.82 4.00
N VAL A 13 16.10 14.77 4.37
CA VAL A 13 15.34 13.93 3.41
C VAL A 13 14.28 14.78 2.67
N LYS A 14 13.50 15.57 3.41
CA LYS A 14 12.47 16.46 2.84
C LYS A 14 13.05 17.48 1.86
N GLN A 15 14.19 18.07 2.19
CA GLN A 15 14.87 19.05 1.34
C GLN A 15 15.42 18.39 0.06
N ASN A 16 16.12 17.27 0.21
CA ASN A 16 16.69 16.55 -0.94
C ASN A 16 15.59 16.04 -1.87
N ALA A 17 14.52 15.45 -1.34
CA ALA A 17 13.38 15.01 -2.13
C ALA A 17 12.71 16.19 -2.86
N ALA A 18 12.50 17.32 -2.18
CA ALA A 18 11.91 18.50 -2.81
C ALA A 18 12.78 19.05 -3.95
N ARG A 19 14.11 19.07 -3.80
CA ARG A 19 15.03 19.45 -4.86
C ARG A 19 15.00 18.45 -6.02
N TRP A 20 14.95 17.16 -5.70
CA TRP A 20 14.88 16.10 -6.71
C TRP A 20 13.60 16.20 -7.57
N TRP A 21 12.44 16.39 -6.94
CA TRP A 21 11.17 16.58 -7.65
C TRP A 21 11.15 17.81 -8.57
N ARG A 22 11.96 18.84 -8.27
CA ARG A 22 12.11 20.04 -9.11
C ARG A 22 13.24 19.91 -10.13
N GLY A 23 13.95 18.79 -10.18
CA GLY A 23 15.13 18.61 -11.04
C GLY A 23 16.34 19.46 -10.63
N GLU A 24 16.39 19.93 -9.39
CA GLU A 24 17.44 20.80 -8.84
C GLU A 24 18.49 20.05 -8.02
N LEU A 25 18.30 18.74 -7.80
CA LEU A 25 19.31 17.91 -7.15
C LEU A 25 20.34 17.46 -8.20
N ASP A 26 21.60 17.77 -7.97
CA ASP A 26 22.73 17.52 -8.87
C ASP A 26 23.25 16.06 -8.86
N ARG A 27 22.52 15.16 -8.18
CA ARG A 27 22.80 13.74 -8.06
C ARG A 27 21.50 12.95 -7.96
N PRO A 28 21.49 11.63 -8.20
CA PRO A 28 20.33 10.80 -7.91
C PRO A 28 20.06 10.75 -6.39
N LEU A 29 18.81 10.41 -6.02
CA LEU A 29 18.50 9.99 -4.66
C LEU A 29 19.15 8.63 -4.40
N ILE A 30 19.94 8.53 -3.34
CA ILE A 30 20.60 7.29 -2.95
C ILE A 30 20.09 6.87 -1.59
N GLN A 31 19.34 5.79 -1.55
CA GLN A 31 18.76 5.24 -0.32
C GLN A 31 19.44 3.93 0.05
N LEU A 32 20.21 3.94 1.13
CA LEU A 32 20.85 2.74 1.65
C LEU A 32 20.22 2.36 2.99
N ARG A 33 19.83 1.11 3.11
CA ARG A 33 19.31 0.47 4.33
C ARG A 33 20.23 -0.66 4.70
N VAL A 34 20.98 -0.50 5.78
CA VAL A 34 21.93 -1.50 6.25
C VAL A 34 21.39 -2.14 7.52
N THR A 35 21.20 -3.46 7.49
CA THR A 35 20.78 -4.24 8.67
C THR A 35 21.94 -4.55 9.58
N GLY A 36 21.66 -4.87 10.86
CA GLY A 36 22.65 -5.28 11.85
C GLY A 36 22.79 -4.34 13.04
N ARG A 37 21.95 -3.30 13.11
CA ARG A 37 21.84 -2.48 14.31
C ARG A 37 21.19 -3.28 15.44
N ASP A 38 21.69 -3.14 16.66
CA ASP A 38 21.06 -3.70 17.85
C ASP A 38 19.73 -2.96 18.14
N PRO A 39 18.60 -3.62 18.14
CA PRO A 39 17.29 -3.02 18.44
C PRO A 39 17.16 -2.60 19.93
N GLY A 40 18.03 -3.08 20.83
CA GLY A 40 17.98 -2.81 22.26
C GLY A 40 16.79 -3.44 22.99
N ARG A 41 16.13 -4.42 22.37
CA ARG A 41 15.00 -5.16 22.94
C ARG A 41 14.86 -6.55 22.32
N PRO A 42 14.18 -7.49 23.01
CA PRO A 42 13.93 -8.82 22.45
C PRO A 42 13.03 -8.76 21.21
N GLU A 43 13.20 -9.76 20.35
CA GLU A 43 12.36 -9.95 19.18
C GLU A 43 10.91 -10.25 19.55
N PRO A 44 9.92 -9.58 18.91
CA PRO A 44 8.52 -9.90 19.09
C PRO A 44 8.19 -11.35 18.70
N LYS A 45 7.20 -11.94 19.37
CA LYS A 45 6.73 -13.30 19.04
C LYS A 45 6.03 -13.39 17.68
N VAL A 46 5.46 -12.28 17.23
CA VAL A 46 4.81 -12.17 15.92
C VAL A 46 5.86 -12.32 14.84
N PRO A 47 5.73 -13.26 13.90
CA PRO A 47 6.70 -13.45 12.83
C PRO A 47 6.72 -12.29 11.85
N ALA A 48 7.84 -12.10 11.15
CA ALA A 48 7.90 -11.17 10.03
C ALA A 48 7.26 -11.80 8.79
N HIS A 49 6.43 -11.03 8.09
CA HIS A 49 5.85 -11.42 6.80
C HIS A 49 6.13 -10.35 5.75
N GLY A 50 6.33 -10.78 4.51
CA GLY A 50 6.46 -9.88 3.36
C GLY A 50 5.13 -9.21 2.97
N PHE A 51 4.01 -9.84 3.34
CA PHE A 51 2.67 -9.33 3.11
C PHE A 51 1.94 -9.11 4.44
N THR A 52 1.35 -7.94 4.62
CA THR A 52 0.50 -7.62 5.78
C THR A 52 -0.76 -8.50 5.79
N ALA A 53 -1.22 -8.90 4.62
CA ALA A 53 -2.34 -9.82 4.45
C ALA A 53 -2.09 -11.24 4.99
N PHE A 54 -0.85 -11.59 5.36
CA PHE A 54 -0.52 -12.90 5.92
C PHE A 54 -0.74 -12.98 7.43
N TYR A 55 -0.82 -11.86 8.09
CA TYR A 55 -1.21 -11.84 9.49
C TYR A 55 -2.68 -12.20 9.66
N ASP A 56 -2.97 -13.01 10.68
CA ASP A 56 -4.34 -13.34 11.02
C ASP A 56 -5.14 -12.07 11.34
N LEU A 57 -6.39 -12.02 10.88
CA LEU A 57 -7.26 -10.85 11.09
C LEU A 57 -7.60 -10.62 12.57
N SER A 58 -7.53 -11.67 13.41
CA SER A 58 -7.72 -11.57 14.85
C SER A 58 -6.52 -11.01 15.60
N LEU A 59 -5.33 -10.99 14.95
CA LEU A 59 -4.12 -10.41 15.56
C LEU A 59 -4.30 -8.89 15.67
N PRO A 60 -4.11 -8.28 16.86
CA PRO A 60 -4.18 -6.83 17.02
C PRO A 60 -3.23 -6.10 16.05
N ALA A 61 -3.69 -4.99 15.49
CA ALA A 61 -2.89 -4.20 14.55
C ALA A 61 -1.60 -3.68 15.21
N GLU A 62 -1.65 -3.37 16.49
CA GLU A 62 -0.52 -2.91 17.30
C GLU A 62 0.60 -3.94 17.38
N GLU A 63 0.28 -5.22 17.41
CA GLU A 63 1.29 -6.30 17.40
C GLU A 63 1.99 -6.43 16.05
N VAL A 64 1.27 -6.21 14.94
CA VAL A 64 1.87 -6.13 13.60
C VAL A 64 2.81 -4.93 13.53
N VAL A 65 2.37 -3.79 14.04
CA VAL A 65 3.17 -2.56 14.05
C VAL A 65 4.38 -2.71 14.99
N ASP A 66 4.26 -3.40 16.12
CA ASP A 66 5.40 -3.69 17.00
C ASP A 66 6.44 -4.58 16.31
N ARG A 67 6.01 -5.53 15.49
CA ARG A 67 6.92 -6.31 14.65
C ARG A 67 7.66 -5.42 13.66
N TRP A 68 6.98 -4.54 12.96
CA TRP A 68 7.60 -3.59 12.04
C TRP A 68 8.55 -2.60 12.73
N ASP A 69 8.18 -2.12 13.93
CA ASP A 69 9.04 -1.25 14.75
C ASP A 69 10.35 -1.95 15.10
N TYR A 70 10.27 -3.23 15.50
CA TYR A 70 11.45 -4.03 15.76
C TYR A 70 12.33 -4.19 14.51
N ASP A 71 11.73 -4.50 13.36
CA ASP A 71 12.50 -4.69 12.13
C ASP A 71 13.14 -3.38 11.63
N LEU A 72 12.45 -2.24 11.73
CA LEU A 72 13.00 -0.93 11.43
C LEU A 72 14.13 -0.53 12.38
N SER A 73 14.04 -0.92 13.65
CA SER A 73 15.06 -0.61 14.65
C SER A 73 16.40 -1.30 14.41
N LYS A 74 16.44 -2.33 13.57
CA LYS A 74 17.64 -3.06 13.15
C LYS A 74 18.36 -2.41 11.96
N ILE A 75 17.84 -1.29 11.44
CA ILE A 75 18.32 -0.66 10.21
C ILE A 75 19.08 0.63 10.50
N TYR A 76 20.23 0.79 9.85
CA TYR A 76 20.89 2.07 9.65
C TYR A 76 20.37 2.70 8.36
N PHE A 77 19.81 3.90 8.44
CA PHE A 77 19.34 4.66 7.29
C PHE A 77 20.43 5.63 6.83
N MET A 78 20.96 5.45 5.62
CA MET A 78 22.07 6.24 5.10
C MET A 78 21.70 6.91 3.77
N GLY A 79 22.41 8.00 3.43
CA GLY A 79 22.09 8.80 2.25
C GLY A 79 20.72 9.47 2.36
N ASP A 80 19.86 9.25 1.38
CA ASP A 80 18.49 9.78 1.34
C ASP A 80 17.45 8.77 1.89
N ALA A 81 17.90 7.65 2.49
CA ALA A 81 17.02 6.68 3.11
C ALA A 81 16.37 7.24 4.38
N PHE A 82 15.13 6.85 4.60
CA PHE A 82 14.34 7.20 5.76
C PHE A 82 13.50 5.99 6.23
N PRO A 83 13.10 5.97 7.51
CA PRO A 83 12.23 4.92 8.01
C PRO A 83 10.85 5.02 7.37
N CYS A 84 10.48 4.00 6.62
CA CYS A 84 9.14 3.88 6.06
C CYS A 84 8.66 2.44 6.08
N ILE A 85 7.35 2.29 6.19
CA ILE A 85 6.62 1.03 6.08
C ILE A 85 5.59 1.15 4.97
N TRP A 86 5.52 0.11 4.18
CA TRP A 86 4.45 -0.09 3.22
C TRP A 86 3.55 -1.24 3.70
N PRO A 87 2.30 -0.93 4.11
CA PRO A 87 1.31 -1.96 4.45
C PRO A 87 0.94 -2.77 3.19
N ASN A 88 1.67 -3.85 2.94
CA ASN A 88 1.53 -4.66 1.74
C ASN A 88 0.39 -5.69 1.89
N PHE A 89 -0.78 -5.35 1.40
CA PHE A 89 -1.93 -6.26 1.35
C PHE A 89 -2.07 -7.02 0.02
N GLY A 90 -1.06 -6.96 -0.83
CA GLY A 90 -1.09 -7.48 -2.20
C GLY A 90 -1.39 -6.39 -3.21
N ALA A 91 -1.07 -6.67 -4.48
CA ALA A 91 -1.33 -5.76 -5.58
C ALA A 91 -2.83 -5.64 -5.83
N GLY A 92 -3.38 -4.42 -5.69
CA GLY A 92 -4.77 -4.17 -5.99
C GLY A 92 -5.76 -4.55 -4.90
N VAL A 93 -5.45 -4.26 -3.62
CA VAL A 93 -6.32 -4.63 -2.48
C VAL A 93 -7.75 -4.09 -2.59
N VAL A 94 -8.02 -3.07 -3.42
CA VAL A 94 -9.38 -2.59 -3.69
C VAL A 94 -10.27 -3.71 -4.25
N ALA A 95 -9.73 -4.69 -4.98
CA ALA A 95 -10.50 -5.86 -5.39
C ALA A 95 -11.14 -6.59 -4.19
N ALA A 96 -10.41 -6.74 -3.08
CA ALA A 96 -10.96 -7.32 -1.84
C ALA A 96 -11.97 -6.38 -1.17
N PHE A 97 -11.76 -5.07 -1.21
CA PHE A 97 -12.74 -4.10 -0.67
C PHE A 97 -14.06 -4.14 -1.43
N LEU A 98 -14.01 -4.48 -2.71
CA LEU A 98 -15.18 -4.60 -3.58
C LEU A 98 -15.79 -6.02 -3.59
N GLY A 99 -15.23 -6.96 -2.84
CA GLY A 99 -15.84 -8.28 -2.59
C GLY A 99 -15.14 -9.48 -3.22
N CYS A 100 -13.94 -9.32 -3.78
CA CYS A 100 -13.10 -10.48 -4.12
C CYS A 100 -12.57 -11.16 -2.85
N GLU A 101 -12.35 -12.46 -2.93
CA GLU A 101 -11.63 -13.23 -1.92
C GLU A 101 -10.12 -13.06 -2.10
N LEU A 102 -9.42 -12.85 -0.97
CA LEU A 102 -7.97 -12.88 -0.94
C LEU A 102 -7.50 -14.34 -0.86
N HIS A 103 -6.74 -14.75 -1.85
CA HIS A 103 -6.03 -16.03 -1.90
C HIS A 103 -4.55 -15.79 -1.68
N ARG A 104 -3.86 -16.75 -1.07
CA ARG A 104 -2.41 -16.66 -0.81
C ARG A 104 -1.74 -18.02 -0.91
N ASP A 105 -0.47 -17.99 -1.26
CA ASP A 105 0.49 -19.06 -1.01
C ASP A 105 1.59 -18.58 -0.06
N GLU A 106 2.72 -19.27 -0.03
CA GLU A 106 3.86 -18.89 0.84
C GLU A 106 4.58 -17.62 0.37
N ARG A 107 4.40 -17.18 -0.88
CA ARG A 107 5.21 -16.15 -1.54
C ARG A 107 4.43 -14.92 -1.96
N THR A 108 3.14 -15.07 -2.23
CA THR A 108 2.32 -13.99 -2.79
C THR A 108 0.85 -14.12 -2.39
N CYS A 109 0.09 -13.09 -2.66
CA CYS A 109 -1.37 -13.11 -2.57
C CYS A 109 -2.00 -12.48 -3.81
N TRP A 110 -3.22 -12.90 -4.12
CA TRP A 110 -4.00 -12.41 -5.24
C TRP A 110 -5.49 -12.43 -4.90
N PHE A 111 -6.29 -11.81 -5.74
CA PHE A 111 -7.73 -11.67 -5.52
C PHE A 111 -8.51 -12.46 -6.58
N LYS A 112 -9.55 -13.15 -6.14
CA LYS A 112 -10.43 -13.92 -7.01
C LYS A 112 -11.88 -13.58 -6.77
N PRO A 113 -12.72 -13.65 -7.80
CA PRO A 113 -14.14 -13.40 -7.63
C PRO A 113 -14.78 -14.55 -6.83
N THR A 114 -15.76 -14.23 -6.00
CA THR A 114 -16.56 -15.22 -5.26
C THR A 114 -17.57 -15.95 -6.16
N ARG A 115 -17.87 -15.37 -7.31
CA ARG A 115 -18.81 -15.91 -8.33
C ARG A 115 -18.32 -15.55 -9.72
N ASP A 116 -18.54 -16.44 -10.67
CA ASP A 116 -18.32 -16.14 -12.09
C ASP A 116 -19.54 -15.39 -12.63
N LEU A 117 -19.40 -14.09 -12.80
CA LEU A 117 -20.46 -13.19 -13.28
C LEU A 117 -20.09 -12.64 -14.65
N GLU A 118 -21.11 -12.39 -15.47
CA GLU A 118 -20.91 -11.63 -16.69
C GLU A 118 -20.65 -10.16 -16.37
N LEU A 119 -19.96 -9.46 -17.28
CA LEU A 119 -19.55 -8.07 -17.08
C LEU A 119 -20.74 -7.15 -16.74
N SER A 120 -21.90 -7.39 -17.37
CA SER A 120 -23.14 -6.65 -17.14
C SER A 120 -23.76 -6.87 -15.77
N GLU A 121 -23.45 -8.01 -15.12
CA GLU A 121 -23.97 -8.37 -13.81
C GLU A 121 -23.13 -7.82 -12.65
N LEU A 122 -21.88 -7.41 -12.92
CA LEU A 122 -20.99 -6.85 -11.91
C LEU A 122 -21.59 -5.55 -11.34
N GLN A 123 -21.56 -5.43 -10.03
CA GLN A 123 -21.99 -4.22 -9.31
C GLN A 123 -20.96 -3.89 -8.24
N PHE A 124 -20.47 -2.69 -8.26
CA PHE A 124 -19.48 -2.21 -7.29
C PHE A 124 -20.13 -1.20 -6.35
N ARG A 125 -19.88 -1.35 -5.04
CA ARG A 125 -20.40 -0.45 -4.01
C ARG A 125 -19.33 -0.22 -2.95
N PHE A 126 -19.34 0.98 -2.40
CA PHE A 126 -18.54 1.27 -1.22
C PHE A 126 -19.09 0.51 -0.02
N ASP A 127 -18.24 -0.29 0.63
CA ASP A 127 -18.54 -0.99 1.86
C ASP A 127 -17.56 -0.54 2.97
N PRO A 128 -17.98 0.34 3.87
CA PRO A 128 -17.14 0.82 4.97
C PRO A 128 -16.82 -0.28 5.99
N ASP A 129 -17.63 -1.34 6.02
CA ASP A 129 -17.51 -2.45 6.96
C ASP A 129 -16.77 -3.66 6.39
N ASN A 130 -16.32 -3.59 5.14
CA ASN A 130 -15.50 -4.64 4.52
C ASN A 130 -14.31 -4.98 5.42
N VAL A 131 -14.08 -6.26 5.67
CA VAL A 131 -13.08 -6.74 6.63
C VAL A 131 -11.66 -6.32 6.27
N TRP A 132 -11.30 -6.36 4.99
CA TRP A 132 -9.98 -5.97 4.53
C TRP A 132 -9.79 -4.45 4.56
N PHE A 133 -10.81 -3.69 4.21
CA PHE A 133 -10.76 -2.24 4.30
C PHE A 133 -10.62 -1.75 5.74
N ARG A 134 -11.38 -2.36 6.67
CA ARG A 134 -11.20 -2.08 8.11
C ARG A 134 -9.79 -2.46 8.57
N ARG A 135 -9.31 -3.64 8.18
CA ARG A 135 -7.96 -4.10 8.56
C ARG A 135 -6.87 -3.13 8.08
N VAL A 136 -6.93 -2.66 6.85
CA VAL A 136 -5.99 -1.63 6.33
C VAL A 136 -6.04 -0.38 7.21
N LYS A 137 -7.24 0.13 7.51
CA LYS A 137 -7.39 1.33 8.35
C LYS A 137 -6.85 1.12 9.76
N ASP A 138 -7.10 -0.04 10.37
CA ASP A 138 -6.64 -0.33 11.73
C ASP A 138 -5.12 -0.42 11.83
N VAL A 139 -4.49 -1.08 10.87
CA VAL A 139 -3.03 -1.13 10.78
C VAL A 139 -2.43 0.26 10.54
N CYS A 140 -3.04 1.06 9.65
CA CYS A 140 -2.61 2.44 9.42
C CYS A 140 -2.75 3.30 10.69
N ARG A 141 -3.87 3.22 11.42
CA ARG A 141 -4.06 3.95 12.68
C ARG A 141 -3.03 3.53 13.73
N ALA A 142 -2.87 2.23 13.97
CA ALA A 142 -1.88 1.72 14.92
C ALA A 142 -0.46 2.20 14.58
N ALA A 143 -0.09 2.23 13.31
CA ALA A 143 1.20 2.71 12.84
C ALA A 143 1.37 4.22 13.05
N ILE A 144 0.38 5.02 12.71
CA ILE A 144 0.36 6.48 12.92
C ILE A 144 0.43 6.81 14.42
N ASP A 145 -0.33 6.10 15.25
CA ASP A 145 -0.34 6.28 16.70
C ASP A 145 0.98 5.87 17.36
N ARG A 146 1.60 4.81 16.87
CA ARG A 146 2.90 4.34 17.36
C ARG A 146 4.02 5.32 17.09
N TRP A 147 4.12 5.85 15.88
CA TRP A 147 5.32 6.56 15.43
C TRP A 147 5.19 8.07 15.40
N GLN A 148 3.98 8.63 15.39
CA GLN A 148 3.74 10.07 15.47
C GLN A 148 4.59 10.91 14.50
N GLY A 149 4.82 10.40 13.29
CA GLY A 149 5.62 11.04 12.24
C GLY A 149 7.10 10.66 12.22
N GLN A 150 7.59 9.83 13.13
CA GLN A 150 8.97 9.32 13.08
C GLN A 150 9.18 8.36 11.90
N VAL A 151 8.15 7.59 11.52
CA VAL A 151 8.15 6.66 10.39
C VAL A 151 7.10 7.11 9.39
N GLN A 152 7.47 7.11 8.11
CA GLN A 152 6.52 7.31 7.02
C GLN A 152 5.72 6.03 6.79
N VAL A 153 4.41 6.10 6.91
CA VAL A 153 3.50 5.02 6.52
C VAL A 153 3.05 5.27 5.09
N SER A 154 3.38 4.35 4.19
CA SER A 154 3.02 4.47 2.78
C SER A 154 1.56 4.12 2.54
N MET A 155 0.97 4.68 1.48
CA MET A 155 -0.30 4.20 0.96
C MET A 155 -0.15 2.72 0.55
N THR A 156 -1.11 1.88 0.93
CA THR A 156 -1.17 0.49 0.46
C THR A 156 -1.39 0.43 -1.06
N ASP A 157 -1.10 -0.70 -1.67
CA ASP A 157 -1.32 -0.88 -3.10
C ASP A 157 -2.82 -1.06 -3.39
N LEU A 158 -3.43 0.00 -3.90
CA LEU A 158 -4.85 0.02 -4.25
C LEU A 158 -5.12 -0.65 -5.61
N GLY A 159 -4.09 -0.81 -6.44
CA GLY A 159 -4.16 -1.42 -7.77
C GLY A 159 -4.54 -0.49 -8.91
N GLY A 160 -4.27 -0.93 -10.13
CA GLY A 160 -4.77 -0.34 -11.36
C GLY A 160 -6.24 -0.72 -11.59
N ILE A 161 -6.97 0.12 -12.29
CA ILE A 161 -8.43 -0.07 -12.48
C ILE A 161 -8.73 -1.36 -13.25
N LEU A 162 -7.98 -1.65 -14.31
CA LEU A 162 -8.16 -2.89 -15.08
C LEU A 162 -7.65 -4.12 -14.32
N ASP A 163 -6.62 -3.98 -13.46
CA ASP A 163 -6.18 -5.06 -12.59
C ASP A 163 -7.27 -5.43 -11.57
N ILE A 164 -7.94 -4.43 -11.00
CA ILE A 164 -9.08 -4.65 -10.11
C ILE A 164 -10.22 -5.32 -10.88
N LEU A 165 -10.55 -4.82 -12.07
CA LEU A 165 -11.63 -5.41 -12.88
C LEU A 165 -11.30 -6.84 -13.29
N SER A 166 -10.04 -7.16 -13.62
CA SER A 166 -9.59 -8.51 -13.96
C SER A 166 -9.68 -9.50 -12.79
N SER A 167 -9.67 -9.00 -11.56
CA SER A 167 -9.89 -9.81 -10.36
C SER A 167 -11.36 -10.28 -10.24
N PHE A 168 -12.30 -9.57 -10.86
CA PHE A 168 -13.73 -9.95 -10.94
C PHE A 168 -14.06 -10.71 -12.23
N ARG A 169 -13.42 -10.31 -13.32
CA ARG A 169 -13.58 -10.91 -14.63
C ARG A 169 -12.24 -11.52 -15.05
N PRO A 170 -12.07 -12.86 -15.04
CA PRO A 170 -10.78 -13.47 -15.38
C PRO A 170 -10.16 -12.90 -16.65
N SER A 171 -8.85 -12.74 -16.66
CA SER A 171 -8.12 -11.96 -17.68
C SER A 171 -8.49 -12.31 -19.12
N GLU A 172 -8.64 -13.61 -19.43
CA GLU A 172 -9.05 -14.07 -20.79
C GLU A 172 -10.44 -13.56 -21.16
N LYS A 173 -11.40 -13.60 -20.23
CA LYS A 173 -12.76 -13.09 -20.46
C LYS A 173 -12.75 -11.57 -20.63
N LEU A 174 -11.99 -10.86 -19.78
CA LEU A 174 -11.89 -9.40 -19.87
C LEU A 174 -11.22 -8.95 -21.18
N LEU A 175 -10.23 -9.69 -21.70
CA LEU A 175 -9.63 -9.41 -23.01
C LEU A 175 -10.66 -9.53 -24.15
N LEU A 176 -11.53 -10.54 -24.11
CA LEU A 176 -12.63 -10.67 -25.07
C LEU A 176 -13.65 -9.53 -24.89
N ASP A 177 -14.00 -9.22 -23.65
CA ASP A 177 -14.94 -8.12 -23.34
C ASP A 177 -14.45 -6.76 -23.85
N LEU A 178 -13.11 -6.52 -23.89
CA LEU A 178 -12.56 -5.30 -24.48
C LEU A 178 -12.87 -5.15 -25.97
N VAL A 179 -13.03 -6.27 -26.68
CA VAL A 179 -13.37 -6.29 -28.11
C VAL A 179 -14.88 -6.30 -28.30
N ASP A 180 -15.59 -7.18 -27.58
CA ASP A 180 -17.00 -7.45 -27.79
C ASP A 180 -17.91 -6.44 -27.06
N HIS A 181 -17.46 -5.93 -25.90
CA HIS A 181 -18.26 -5.07 -25.01
C HIS A 181 -17.47 -3.86 -24.48
N PRO A 182 -16.75 -3.08 -25.32
CA PRO A 182 -15.82 -2.03 -24.86
C PRO A 182 -16.50 -0.95 -24.02
N GLU A 183 -17.74 -0.57 -24.33
CA GLU A 183 -18.44 0.47 -23.57
C GLU A 183 -18.84 -0.02 -22.17
N GLU A 184 -19.12 -1.31 -22.01
CA GLU A 184 -19.40 -1.89 -20.70
C GLU A 184 -18.13 -1.99 -19.85
N VAL A 185 -16.98 -2.41 -20.43
CA VAL A 185 -15.69 -2.39 -19.76
C VAL A 185 -15.37 -0.98 -19.28
N LYS A 186 -15.54 0.01 -20.13
CA LYS A 186 -15.31 1.42 -19.80
C LYS A 186 -16.23 1.90 -18.67
N ARG A 187 -17.51 1.53 -18.70
CA ARG A 187 -18.48 1.86 -17.66
C ARG A 187 -18.06 1.27 -16.31
N ARG A 188 -17.72 -0.02 -16.26
CA ARG A 188 -17.26 -0.69 -15.04
C ARG A 188 -15.95 -0.11 -14.52
N SER A 189 -15.04 0.23 -15.43
CA SER A 189 -13.78 0.92 -15.05
C SER A 189 -14.05 2.26 -14.37
N TRP A 190 -14.99 3.06 -14.83
CA TRP A 190 -15.36 4.32 -14.21
C TRP A 190 -16.05 4.15 -12.85
N GLU A 191 -16.88 3.11 -12.68
CA GLU A 191 -17.46 2.75 -11.38
C GLU A 191 -16.36 2.44 -10.37
N ILE A 192 -15.40 1.57 -10.74
CA ILE A 192 -14.24 1.23 -9.90
C ILE A 192 -13.39 2.46 -9.62
N HIS A 193 -13.13 3.30 -10.62
CA HIS A 193 -12.34 4.52 -10.47
C HIS A 193 -12.92 5.47 -9.41
N THR A 194 -14.22 5.66 -9.42
CA THR A 194 -14.90 6.50 -8.42
C THR A 194 -14.74 5.94 -7.01
N LEU A 195 -14.87 4.62 -6.86
CA LEU A 195 -14.71 3.94 -5.57
C LEU A 195 -13.25 3.91 -5.12
N TRP A 196 -12.31 3.78 -6.06
CA TRP A 196 -10.88 3.83 -5.79
C TRP A 196 -10.49 5.14 -5.08
N TRP A 197 -10.98 6.28 -5.57
CA TRP A 197 -10.76 7.57 -4.93
C TRP A 197 -11.41 7.65 -3.55
N THR A 198 -12.59 7.06 -3.37
CA THR A 198 -13.24 7.00 -2.06
C THR A 198 -12.38 6.22 -1.05
N TYR A 199 -11.84 5.07 -1.44
CA TYR A 199 -10.96 4.29 -0.58
C TYR A 199 -9.62 4.98 -0.33
N PHE A 200 -9.04 5.61 -1.36
CA PHE A 200 -7.83 6.42 -1.22
C PHE A 200 -8.03 7.52 -0.17
N ASP A 201 -9.07 8.32 -0.30
CA ASP A 201 -9.35 9.44 0.60
C ASP A 201 -9.58 8.99 2.05
N GLU A 202 -10.26 7.88 2.26
CA GLU A 202 -10.50 7.32 3.59
C GLU A 202 -9.21 6.88 4.29
N ILE A 203 -8.30 6.25 3.55
CA ILE A 203 -7.00 5.84 4.09
C ILE A 203 -6.11 7.07 4.27
N ASP A 204 -6.07 7.98 3.30
CA ASP A 204 -5.27 9.19 3.37
C ASP A 204 -5.65 10.08 4.55
N ARG A 205 -6.95 10.19 4.90
CA ARG A 205 -7.39 10.92 6.11
C ARG A 205 -6.73 10.42 7.39
N ILE A 206 -6.41 9.13 7.47
CA ILE A 206 -5.68 8.56 8.60
C ILE A 206 -4.20 8.91 8.49
N LEU A 207 -3.58 8.62 7.34
CA LEU A 207 -2.15 8.74 7.13
C LEU A 207 -1.66 10.19 7.30
N ARG A 208 -2.32 11.16 6.69
CA ARG A 208 -1.93 12.57 6.72
C ARG A 208 -2.00 13.24 8.09
N THR A 209 -2.61 12.59 9.10
CA THR A 209 -2.70 13.19 10.44
C THR A 209 -1.35 13.41 11.09
N LYS A 210 -0.37 12.53 10.83
CA LYS A 210 0.96 12.56 11.44
C LYS A 210 2.11 12.24 10.49
N ASN A 211 1.85 11.66 9.31
CA ASN A 211 2.91 11.37 8.35
C ASN A 211 3.73 12.62 8.01
N PRO A 212 5.05 12.50 7.84
CA PRO A 212 5.90 13.59 7.37
C PRO A 212 5.56 14.09 5.97
N GLY A 213 4.93 13.25 5.14
CA GLY A 213 4.53 13.48 3.77
C GLY A 213 3.87 12.26 3.15
N TYR A 214 4.16 12.00 1.90
CA TYR A 214 3.55 10.93 1.10
C TYR A 214 4.60 9.99 0.54
N THR A 215 4.26 8.71 0.50
CA THR A 215 4.98 7.64 -0.21
C THR A 215 3.96 6.61 -0.70
N ALA A 216 4.33 5.86 -1.72
CA ALA A 216 3.62 4.66 -2.16
C ALA A 216 4.49 3.42 -1.89
N TRP A 217 4.26 2.32 -2.60
CA TRP A 217 5.08 1.12 -2.48
C TRP A 217 6.55 1.35 -2.89
N THR A 218 6.86 2.35 -3.71
CA THR A 218 8.22 2.86 -3.89
C THR A 218 8.51 3.91 -2.82
N PRO A 219 9.60 3.80 -2.08
CA PRO A 219 9.90 4.71 -0.96
C PRO A 219 10.50 6.03 -1.46
N ILE A 220 9.81 6.74 -2.36
CA ILE A 220 10.16 8.09 -2.80
C ILE A 220 9.32 9.06 -1.99
N PHE A 221 9.97 9.92 -1.21
CA PHE A 221 9.27 10.90 -0.39
C PHE A 221 8.73 12.06 -1.22
N SER A 222 7.48 12.46 -0.96
CA SER A 222 6.87 13.67 -1.52
C SER A 222 6.17 14.50 -0.44
N ARG A 223 6.17 15.82 -0.59
CA ARG A 223 5.36 16.74 0.24
C ARG A 223 3.92 16.87 -0.26
N THR A 224 3.69 16.53 -1.52
CA THR A 224 2.37 16.55 -2.14
C THR A 224 1.86 15.14 -2.35
N PRO A 225 0.55 14.91 -2.30
CA PRO A 225 -0.03 13.61 -2.60
C PRO A 225 0.44 13.10 -3.97
N TYR A 226 0.85 11.85 -4.00
CA TYR A 226 1.08 11.11 -5.22
C TYR A 226 0.78 9.63 -5.01
N TYR A 227 0.56 8.92 -6.09
CA TYR A 227 0.41 7.48 -6.11
C TYR A 227 1.16 6.89 -7.30
N MET A 228 1.77 5.74 -7.13
CA MET A 228 2.42 5.01 -8.23
C MET A 228 1.35 4.29 -9.03
N LEU A 229 0.95 4.91 -10.13
CA LEU A 229 -0.01 4.29 -11.04
C LEU A 229 0.67 3.15 -11.79
N GLN A 230 0.07 1.99 -11.69
CA GLN A 230 0.48 0.78 -12.40
C GLN A 230 -0.78 0.03 -12.84
N CYS A 231 -0.72 -0.59 -14.01
CA CYS A 231 -1.76 -1.47 -14.51
C CYS A 231 -1.09 -2.61 -15.26
N ASP A 232 -0.92 -3.75 -14.62
CA ASP A 232 -0.24 -4.92 -15.19
C ASP A 232 -1.09 -5.58 -16.28
N PHE A 233 -2.40 -5.46 -16.19
CA PHE A 233 -3.32 -5.95 -17.22
C PHE A 233 -3.03 -5.38 -18.61
N CYS A 234 -2.49 -4.16 -18.70
CA CYS A 234 -2.12 -3.54 -19.96
C CYS A 234 -1.01 -4.30 -20.73
N TYR A 235 -0.24 -5.15 -20.07
CA TYR A 235 0.78 -5.99 -20.71
C TYR A 235 0.21 -7.26 -21.35
N MET A 236 -1.07 -7.54 -21.14
CA MET A 236 -1.75 -8.70 -21.71
C MET A 236 -2.42 -8.42 -23.04
N ILE A 237 -2.37 -7.18 -23.52
CA ILE A 237 -3.04 -6.70 -24.74
C ILE A 237 -2.05 -6.60 -25.89
#